data_b5eb6272c9da7558275845d6d25f1da5
#
_entry.id   b5eb6272c9da7558275845d6d25f1da5
#
_cell.length_a   1.000
_cell.length_b   1.000
_cell.length_c   1.000
_cell.angle_alpha   90.00
_cell.angle_beta   90.00
_cell.angle_gamma   90.00
#
_symmetry.space_group_name_H-M   'P 1'
#
loop_
_entity.id
_entity.type
_entity.pdbx_description
1 polymer ?
#
loop_
_entity_poly.entity_id
_entity_poly.type
_entity_poly.pdbx_seq_one_letter_code
_entity_poly.pdbx_strand_id
1 'polypeptide(L)'
;LTHMASWDKNDSTSANVPLPNLLKNIKEGVRGLKIGIPKEYIIDEMSDEIKKLLQTGSTWLKEQGAEIFEISLPHTKVALPCYYIIAPAEASANLARYDGVKFGFRADGPFEDLNDMYCKTRGEGFGKEVKRRLLIGTYVLSSGYYDAYYIHAQKVRRKIIEDFNNAFKTVDVILSPTAPSDAFVIGEKKEDPINMYLNDVFTVPSSLAGLPAISVP
;
A
#
# COMPACT_ATOMS: atom_id res chain seq x y z
N LEU A 1 -7.08 -18.36 4.63
CA LEU A 1 -6.43 -17.48 5.63
C LEU A 1 -6.00 -18.27 6.86
N THR A 2 -6.88 -19.03 7.52
CA THR A 2 -6.54 -19.79 8.75
C THR A 2 -5.31 -20.69 8.57
N HIS A 3 -5.18 -21.37 7.45
CA HIS A 3 -4.01 -22.22 7.16
C HIS A 3 -2.74 -21.45 6.77
N MET A 4 -2.87 -20.22 6.30
CA MET A 4 -1.74 -19.37 5.91
C MET A 4 -1.22 -18.55 7.08
N ALA A 5 -2.09 -18.16 8.01
CA ALA A 5 -1.77 -17.34 9.15
C ALA A 5 -1.17 -18.21 10.26
N SER A 6 0.13 -18.43 10.25
CA SER A 6 0.84 -19.15 11.31
C SER A 6 2.17 -18.46 11.61
N TRP A 7 2.65 -18.66 12.84
CA TRP A 7 3.98 -18.20 13.20
C TRP A 7 5.06 -18.99 12.45
N ASP A 8 5.97 -18.29 11.81
CA ASP A 8 7.18 -18.85 11.21
C ASP A 8 8.41 -18.48 12.07
N LYS A 9 9.03 -19.49 12.67
CA LYS A 9 10.23 -19.30 13.50
C LYS A 9 11.46 -18.80 12.73
N ASN A 10 11.45 -18.94 11.39
CA ASN A 10 12.56 -18.50 10.52
C ASN A 10 12.39 -17.07 10.03
N ASP A 11 11.22 -16.48 10.22
CA ASP A 11 10.92 -15.09 9.88
C ASP A 11 10.88 -14.23 11.17
N SER A 12 11.87 -13.37 11.33
CA SER A 12 11.97 -12.47 12.49
C SER A 12 10.82 -11.45 12.58
N THR A 13 10.07 -11.25 11.51
CA THR A 13 8.92 -10.35 11.47
C THR A 13 7.60 -11.07 11.79
N SER A 14 7.60 -12.40 11.81
CA SER A 14 6.43 -13.20 12.15
C SER A 14 6.13 -13.14 13.64
N ALA A 15 4.93 -12.70 14.01
CA ALA A 15 4.54 -12.59 15.40
C ALA A 15 4.07 -13.94 15.96
N ASN A 16 4.62 -14.36 17.11
CA ASN A 16 4.17 -15.56 17.82
C ASN A 16 2.94 -15.20 18.69
N VAL A 17 1.79 -15.10 18.06
CA VAL A 17 0.51 -14.79 18.72
C VAL A 17 -0.54 -15.86 18.42
N PRO A 18 -1.49 -16.12 19.34
CA PRO A 18 -2.61 -17.04 19.08
C PRO A 18 -3.40 -16.57 17.86
N LEU A 19 -3.68 -17.49 16.94
CA LEU A 19 -4.54 -17.20 15.80
C LEU A 19 -5.99 -17.08 16.22
N PRO A 20 -6.73 -16.04 15.78
CA PRO A 20 -8.16 -15.98 15.97
C PRO A 20 -8.86 -17.07 15.16
N ASN A 21 -9.97 -17.59 15.67
CA ASN A 21 -10.82 -18.49 14.90
C ASN A 21 -11.59 -17.68 13.84
N LEU A 22 -11.01 -17.57 12.65
CA LEU A 22 -11.57 -16.77 11.54
C LEU A 22 -12.92 -17.28 11.04
N LEU A 23 -13.29 -18.54 11.36
CA LEU A 23 -14.57 -19.14 10.94
C LEU A 23 -15.68 -18.91 11.97
N LYS A 24 -15.35 -18.48 13.18
CA LYS A 24 -16.32 -18.37 14.28
C LYS A 24 -17.51 -17.49 13.90
N ASN A 25 -17.25 -16.36 13.27
CA ASN A 25 -18.24 -15.31 13.03
C ASN A 25 -18.67 -15.21 11.55
N ILE A 26 -18.20 -16.11 10.68
CA ILE A 26 -18.47 -16.03 9.24
C ILE A 26 -19.96 -16.11 8.88
N LYS A 27 -20.79 -16.66 9.79
CA LYS A 27 -22.24 -16.80 9.59
C LYS A 27 -23.06 -15.76 10.38
N GLU A 28 -22.44 -14.90 11.15
CA GLU A 28 -23.13 -13.93 12.00
C GLU A 28 -23.71 -12.75 11.22
N GLY A 29 -23.27 -12.56 9.97
CA GLY A 29 -23.68 -11.43 9.12
C GLY A 29 -23.08 -10.11 9.58
N VAL A 30 -23.72 -9.01 9.18
CA VAL A 30 -23.20 -7.64 9.39
C VAL A 30 -24.14 -6.77 10.24
N ARG A 31 -25.14 -7.36 10.88
CA ARG A 31 -26.12 -6.62 11.66
C ARG A 31 -25.46 -5.86 12.81
N GLY A 32 -25.70 -4.55 12.89
CA GLY A 32 -25.13 -3.67 13.91
C GLY A 32 -23.67 -3.29 13.67
N LEU A 33 -23.03 -3.78 12.59
CA LEU A 33 -21.68 -3.38 12.20
C LEU A 33 -21.70 -1.93 11.73
N LYS A 34 -20.84 -1.10 12.31
CA LYS A 34 -20.68 0.31 11.92
C LYS A 34 -19.64 0.44 10.81
N ILE A 35 -20.08 0.88 9.64
CA ILE A 35 -19.26 0.98 8.44
C ILE A 35 -19.05 2.45 8.08
N GLY A 36 -17.79 2.88 8.03
CA GLY A 36 -17.42 4.23 7.61
C GLY A 36 -17.13 4.30 6.10
N ILE A 37 -17.66 5.31 5.43
CA ILE A 37 -17.29 5.64 4.04
C ILE A 37 -16.61 7.01 4.06
N PRO A 38 -15.30 7.08 3.68
CA PRO A 38 -14.60 8.35 3.65
C PRO A 38 -15.12 9.25 2.53
N LYS A 39 -15.54 10.46 2.86
CA LYS A 39 -15.99 11.44 1.86
C LYS A 39 -14.88 11.83 0.88
N GLU A 40 -13.61 11.77 1.31
CA GLU A 40 -12.45 12.07 0.49
C GLU A 40 -12.16 10.99 -0.56
N TYR A 41 -12.83 9.82 -0.48
CA TYR A 41 -12.68 8.74 -1.46
C TYR A 41 -13.68 8.82 -2.60
N ILE A 42 -14.55 9.83 -2.60
CA ILE A 42 -15.38 10.19 -3.75
C ILE A 42 -14.62 11.28 -4.51
N ILE A 43 -13.83 10.86 -5.49
CA ILE A 43 -12.96 11.74 -6.30
C ILE A 43 -13.50 11.90 -7.71
N ASP A 44 -13.10 12.99 -8.38
CA ASP A 44 -13.58 13.30 -9.74
C ASP A 44 -13.10 12.27 -10.77
N GLU A 45 -11.89 11.74 -10.57
CA GLU A 45 -11.27 10.72 -11.44
C GLU A 45 -11.92 9.34 -11.31
N MET A 46 -12.81 9.13 -10.35
CA MET A 46 -13.52 7.86 -10.20
C MET A 46 -14.63 7.73 -11.24
N SER A 47 -14.66 6.58 -11.94
CA SER A 47 -15.71 6.28 -12.92
C SER A 47 -17.08 6.22 -12.27
N ASP A 48 -18.13 6.59 -13.01
CA ASP A 48 -19.52 6.54 -12.51
C ASP A 48 -19.95 5.11 -12.18
N GLU A 49 -19.36 4.12 -12.84
CA GLU A 49 -19.58 2.72 -12.54
C GLU A 49 -19.08 2.33 -11.15
N ILE A 50 -17.85 2.73 -10.79
CA ILE A 50 -17.29 2.48 -9.45
C ILE A 50 -18.09 3.23 -8.37
N LYS A 51 -18.52 4.49 -8.64
CA LYS A 51 -19.41 5.24 -7.72
C LYS A 51 -20.71 4.48 -7.47
N LYS A 52 -21.32 3.95 -8.55
CA LYS A 52 -22.55 3.17 -8.47
C LYS A 52 -22.35 1.84 -7.72
N LEU A 53 -21.23 1.15 -7.94
CA LEU A 53 -20.91 -0.10 -7.22
C LEU A 53 -20.75 0.15 -5.72
N LEU A 54 -20.03 1.22 -5.33
CA LEU A 54 -19.89 1.62 -3.92
C LEU A 54 -21.26 1.91 -3.29
N GLN A 55 -22.13 2.63 -3.98
CA GLN A 55 -23.48 2.93 -3.51
C GLN A 55 -24.34 1.67 -3.39
N THR A 56 -24.28 0.78 -4.38
CA THR A 56 -25.01 -0.49 -4.37
C THR A 56 -24.54 -1.38 -3.21
N GLY A 57 -23.22 -1.56 -3.04
CA GLY A 57 -22.65 -2.31 -1.93
C GLY A 57 -23.04 -1.73 -0.55
N SER A 58 -23.03 -0.41 -0.43
CA SER A 58 -23.48 0.27 0.79
C SER A 58 -24.95 0.01 1.09
N THR A 59 -25.80 0.01 0.06
CA THR A 59 -27.22 -0.30 0.20
C THR A 59 -27.46 -1.74 0.65
N TRP A 60 -26.79 -2.71 0.05
CA TRP A 60 -26.87 -4.11 0.46
C TRP A 60 -26.44 -4.34 1.91
N LEU A 61 -25.34 -3.71 2.34
CA LEU A 61 -24.87 -3.81 3.72
C LEU A 61 -25.91 -3.22 4.70
N LYS A 62 -26.52 -2.10 4.35
CA LYS A 62 -27.59 -1.47 5.14
C LYS A 62 -28.83 -2.35 5.23
N GLU A 63 -29.26 -2.97 4.13
CA GLU A 63 -30.40 -3.90 4.09
C GLU A 63 -30.13 -5.16 4.95
N GLN A 64 -28.86 -5.57 5.07
CA GLN A 64 -28.45 -6.64 5.98
C GLN A 64 -28.30 -6.20 7.46
N GLY A 65 -28.60 -4.94 7.76
CA GLY A 65 -28.63 -4.40 9.12
C GLY A 65 -27.33 -3.76 9.60
N ALA A 66 -26.39 -3.46 8.71
CA ALA A 66 -25.24 -2.61 9.03
C ALA A 66 -25.65 -1.13 9.12
N GLU A 67 -24.88 -0.36 9.89
CA GLU A 67 -25.04 1.08 10.04
C GLU A 67 -23.96 1.78 9.19
N ILE A 68 -24.37 2.63 8.25
CA ILE A 68 -23.45 3.34 7.35
C ILE A 68 -23.25 4.77 7.84
N PHE A 69 -22.00 5.16 8.01
CA PHE A 69 -21.58 6.50 8.44
C PHE A 69 -20.68 7.15 7.41
N GLU A 70 -20.89 8.43 7.14
CA GLU A 70 -19.88 9.23 6.46
C GLU A 70 -18.77 9.58 7.47
N ILE A 71 -17.53 9.37 7.08
CA ILE A 71 -16.34 9.71 7.88
C ILE A 71 -15.40 10.62 7.08
N SER A 72 -14.43 11.22 7.75
CA SER A 72 -13.42 12.08 7.11
C SER A 72 -12.02 11.56 7.38
N LEU A 73 -11.21 11.44 6.33
CA LEU A 73 -9.79 11.09 6.34
C LEU A 73 -9.00 12.17 5.57
N PRO A 74 -8.92 13.42 6.08
CA PRO A 74 -8.49 14.59 5.31
C PRO A 74 -7.06 14.51 4.78
N HIS A 75 -6.15 13.79 5.46
CA HIS A 75 -4.76 13.65 5.04
C HIS A 75 -4.52 12.56 4.00
N THR A 76 -5.53 11.76 3.62
CA THR A 76 -5.38 10.76 2.54
C THR A 76 -5.11 11.39 1.18
N LYS A 77 -5.47 12.65 0.96
CA LYS A 77 -5.12 13.44 -0.24
C LYS A 77 -3.62 13.53 -0.52
N VAL A 78 -2.79 13.44 0.52
CA VAL A 78 -1.33 13.47 0.42
C VAL A 78 -0.69 12.10 0.62
N ALA A 79 -1.49 11.03 0.70
CA ALA A 79 -0.98 9.68 0.94
C ALA A 79 -0.12 9.18 -0.22
N LEU A 80 -0.54 9.42 -1.45
CA LEU A 80 0.18 8.95 -2.63
C LEU A 80 1.59 9.57 -2.74
N PRO A 81 1.77 10.91 -2.69
CA PRO A 81 3.10 11.52 -2.61
C PRO A 81 3.93 11.02 -1.41
N CYS A 82 3.31 10.86 -0.24
CA CYS A 82 3.96 10.33 0.95
C CYS A 82 4.52 8.91 0.73
N TYR A 83 3.73 8.04 0.12
CA TYR A 83 4.14 6.68 -0.24
C TYR A 83 5.32 6.69 -1.22
N TYR A 84 5.28 7.52 -2.26
CA TYR A 84 6.36 7.58 -3.27
C TYR A 84 7.67 8.19 -2.75
N ILE A 85 7.67 8.75 -1.54
CA ILE A 85 8.88 9.12 -0.80
C ILE A 85 9.33 7.96 0.10
N ILE A 86 8.45 7.45 0.96
CA ILE A 86 8.80 6.46 1.98
C ILE A 86 9.16 5.10 1.36
N ALA A 87 8.31 4.56 0.49
CA ALA A 87 8.52 3.23 -0.05
C ALA A 87 9.79 3.10 -0.90
N PRO A 88 10.12 4.03 -1.81
CA PRO A 88 11.41 4.03 -2.49
C PRO A 88 12.61 4.21 -1.55
N ALA A 89 12.51 5.06 -0.52
CA ALA A 89 13.55 5.23 0.48
C ALA A 89 13.85 3.92 1.21
N GLU A 90 12.83 3.24 1.72
CA GLU A 90 12.99 1.95 2.38
C GLU A 90 13.46 0.86 1.40
N ALA A 91 12.93 0.83 0.17
CA ALA A 91 13.37 -0.11 -0.84
C ALA A 91 14.86 0.06 -1.19
N SER A 92 15.36 1.29 -1.33
CA SER A 92 16.77 1.55 -1.63
C SER A 92 17.68 1.03 -0.51
N ALA A 93 17.30 1.23 0.74
CA ALA A 93 18.04 0.73 1.90
C ALA A 93 17.97 -0.80 2.02
N ASN A 94 16.79 -1.39 1.87
CA ASN A 94 16.58 -2.84 2.02
C ASN A 94 17.22 -3.64 0.88
N LEU A 95 17.15 -3.15 -0.36
CA LEU A 95 17.72 -3.83 -1.52
C LEU A 95 19.21 -3.51 -1.74
N ALA A 96 19.84 -2.69 -0.90
CA ALA A 96 21.27 -2.43 -0.95
C ALA A 96 22.10 -3.72 -0.74
N ARG A 97 21.58 -4.68 0.02
CA ARG A 97 22.23 -5.97 0.30
C ARG A 97 22.24 -6.97 -0.85
N TYR A 98 21.47 -6.71 -1.92
CA TYR A 98 21.46 -7.56 -3.12
C TYR A 98 22.53 -7.07 -4.10
N ASP A 99 23.77 -7.44 -3.77
CA ASP A 99 24.99 -7.01 -4.46
C ASP A 99 25.70 -8.16 -5.21
N GLY A 100 25.11 -9.38 -5.17
CA GLY A 100 25.67 -10.58 -5.78
C GLY A 100 26.77 -11.27 -4.96
N VAL A 101 27.09 -10.78 -3.74
CA VAL A 101 28.08 -11.42 -2.86
C VAL A 101 27.42 -12.47 -2.00
N LYS A 102 26.40 -12.12 -1.22
CA LYS A 102 25.76 -13.03 -0.27
C LYS A 102 24.33 -13.37 -0.62
N PHE A 103 23.60 -12.46 -1.25
CA PHE A 103 22.18 -12.61 -1.55
C PHE A 103 21.86 -12.31 -3.01
N GLY A 104 20.87 -13.04 -3.53
CA GLY A 104 20.23 -12.77 -4.79
C GLY A 104 21.05 -13.21 -6.02
N PHE A 105 20.67 -12.68 -7.14
CA PHE A 105 21.31 -12.90 -8.42
C PHE A 105 22.72 -12.31 -8.44
N ARG A 106 23.64 -12.98 -9.15
CA ARG A 106 24.98 -12.50 -9.49
C ARG A 106 25.16 -12.60 -11.00
N ALA A 107 25.60 -11.53 -11.64
CA ALA A 107 25.92 -11.52 -13.07
C ALA A 107 27.08 -12.44 -13.37
N ASP A 108 27.15 -12.97 -14.60
CA ASP A 108 28.29 -13.74 -15.06
C ASP A 108 29.48 -12.83 -15.35
N GLY A 109 30.71 -13.29 -14.94
CA GLY A 109 31.95 -12.60 -15.25
C GLY A 109 32.37 -12.74 -16.73
N PRO A 110 33.49 -12.17 -17.10
CA PRO A 110 34.52 -11.58 -16.22
C PRO A 110 34.16 -10.18 -15.71
N PHE A 111 34.74 -9.81 -14.55
CA PHE A 111 34.63 -8.50 -13.94
C PHE A 111 36.01 -7.83 -13.91
N GLU A 112 36.04 -6.51 -14.14
CA GLU A 112 37.27 -5.72 -14.06
C GLU A 112 37.68 -5.52 -12.59
N ASP A 113 36.69 -5.24 -11.73
CA ASP A 113 36.85 -5.06 -10.29
C ASP A 113 35.56 -5.39 -9.55
N LEU A 114 35.56 -5.17 -8.22
CA LEU A 114 34.38 -5.39 -7.37
C LEU A 114 33.22 -4.45 -7.70
N ASN A 115 33.52 -3.20 -8.07
CA ASN A 115 32.51 -2.23 -8.44
C ASN A 115 31.82 -2.59 -9.76
N ASP A 116 32.58 -3.06 -10.75
CA ASP A 116 32.05 -3.58 -12.02
C ASP A 116 31.13 -4.78 -11.77
N MET A 117 31.51 -5.69 -10.87
CA MET A 117 30.64 -6.80 -10.46
C MET A 117 29.33 -6.32 -9.87
N TYR A 118 29.36 -5.33 -8.97
CA TYR A 118 28.14 -4.75 -8.37
C TYR A 118 27.25 -4.08 -9.43
N CYS A 119 27.86 -3.28 -10.30
CA CYS A 119 27.14 -2.57 -11.35
C CYS A 119 26.44 -3.52 -12.33
N LYS A 120 27.15 -4.55 -12.82
CA LYS A 120 26.58 -5.57 -13.71
C LYS A 120 25.48 -6.37 -13.01
N THR A 121 25.75 -6.87 -11.81
CA THR A 121 24.79 -7.66 -11.03
C THR A 121 23.50 -6.88 -10.76
N ARG A 122 23.60 -5.67 -10.28
CA ARG A 122 22.41 -4.86 -9.99
C ARG A 122 21.74 -4.33 -11.25
N GLY A 123 22.52 -4.03 -12.30
CA GLY A 123 22.03 -3.62 -13.60
C GLY A 123 21.18 -4.67 -14.30
N GLU A 124 21.59 -5.93 -14.24
CA GLU A 124 20.89 -7.07 -14.83
C GLU A 124 19.80 -7.64 -13.93
N GLY A 125 20.09 -7.74 -12.62
CA GLY A 125 19.20 -8.37 -11.63
C GLY A 125 17.95 -7.54 -11.30
N PHE A 126 18.01 -6.22 -11.40
CA PHE A 126 16.85 -5.36 -11.12
C PHE A 126 16.15 -4.90 -12.38
N GLY A 127 14.83 -5.08 -12.43
CA GLY A 127 13.98 -4.55 -13.49
C GLY A 127 13.96 -3.01 -13.53
N LYS A 128 13.50 -2.46 -14.64
CA LYS A 128 13.51 -1.01 -14.91
C LYS A 128 12.81 -0.19 -13.83
N GLU A 129 11.64 -0.64 -13.36
CA GLU A 129 10.87 0.09 -12.34
C GLU A 129 11.55 0.02 -10.95
N VAL A 130 12.11 -1.14 -10.58
CA VAL A 130 12.87 -1.27 -9.34
C VAL A 130 14.07 -0.34 -9.33
N LYS A 131 14.83 -0.27 -10.43
CA LYS A 131 15.95 0.67 -10.58
C LYS A 131 15.53 2.13 -10.43
N ARG A 132 14.38 2.52 -11.01
CA ARG A 132 13.81 3.85 -10.83
C ARG A 132 13.54 4.16 -9.36
N ARG A 133 12.88 3.24 -8.65
CA ARG A 133 12.58 3.40 -7.21
C ARG A 133 13.85 3.46 -6.35
N LEU A 134 14.86 2.64 -6.66
CA LEU A 134 16.16 2.70 -5.97
C LEU A 134 16.84 4.06 -6.14
N LEU A 135 16.82 4.63 -7.33
CA LEU A 135 17.38 5.97 -7.60
C LEU A 135 16.64 7.06 -6.84
N ILE A 136 15.31 7.04 -6.87
CA ILE A 136 14.46 7.98 -6.10
C ILE A 136 14.76 7.84 -4.60
N GLY A 137 14.78 6.63 -4.08
CA GLY A 137 15.05 6.37 -2.66
C GLY A 137 16.43 6.83 -2.22
N THR A 138 17.45 6.57 -3.03
CA THR A 138 18.82 7.04 -2.76
C THR A 138 18.88 8.56 -2.73
N TYR A 139 18.22 9.24 -3.66
CA TYR A 139 18.13 10.69 -3.68
C TYR A 139 17.44 11.23 -2.42
N VAL A 140 16.30 10.69 -2.06
CA VAL A 140 15.52 11.12 -0.89
C VAL A 140 16.29 10.92 0.43
N LEU A 141 17.12 9.89 0.51
CA LEU A 141 17.94 9.60 1.69
C LEU A 141 19.29 10.33 1.69
N SER A 142 19.64 11.06 0.63
CA SER A 142 20.92 11.75 0.55
C SER A 142 20.98 12.98 1.47
N SER A 143 22.20 13.40 1.79
CA SER A 143 22.48 14.58 2.61
C SER A 143 21.81 15.83 2.03
N GLY A 144 21.14 16.61 2.86
CA GLY A 144 20.39 17.79 2.48
C GLY A 144 18.93 17.53 2.06
N TYR A 145 18.57 16.30 1.66
CA TYR A 145 17.20 15.95 1.27
C TYR A 145 16.47 15.06 2.29
N TYR A 146 17.23 14.39 3.15
CA TYR A 146 16.68 13.46 4.15
C TYR A 146 15.63 14.13 5.05
N ASP A 147 15.95 15.27 5.64
CA ASP A 147 15.02 15.98 6.52
C ASP A 147 13.85 16.60 5.75
N ALA A 148 14.13 17.16 4.58
CA ALA A 148 13.14 17.84 3.76
C ALA A 148 12.09 16.87 3.18
N TYR A 149 12.49 15.67 2.79
CA TYR A 149 11.61 14.68 2.16
C TYR A 149 11.25 13.54 3.08
N TYR A 150 12.23 12.74 3.53
CA TYR A 150 11.93 11.51 4.25
C TYR A 150 11.32 11.78 5.63
N ILE A 151 11.94 12.64 6.43
CA ILE A 151 11.40 12.99 7.75
C ILE A 151 10.06 13.72 7.63
N HIS A 152 9.92 14.59 6.63
CA HIS A 152 8.65 15.26 6.39
C HIS A 152 7.54 14.25 6.02
N ALA A 153 7.81 13.31 5.12
CA ALA A 153 6.89 12.25 4.75
C ALA A 153 6.49 11.36 5.95
N GLN A 154 7.43 11.05 6.86
CA GLN A 154 7.12 10.33 8.09
C GLN A 154 6.16 11.11 9.00
N LYS A 155 6.31 12.44 9.10
CA LYS A 155 5.37 13.29 9.84
C LYS A 155 3.98 13.31 9.18
N VAL A 156 3.90 13.36 7.85
CA VAL A 156 2.65 13.25 7.11
C VAL A 156 2.00 11.89 7.32
N ARG A 157 2.78 10.79 7.23
CA ARG A 157 2.30 9.45 7.54
C ARG A 157 1.66 9.37 8.92
N ARG A 158 2.23 10.02 9.92
CA ARG A 158 1.65 10.09 11.27
C ARG A 158 0.28 10.73 11.28
N LYS A 159 0.07 11.79 10.49
CA LYS A 159 -1.24 12.43 10.35
C LYS A 159 -2.28 11.52 9.68
N ILE A 160 -1.87 10.75 8.67
CA ILE A 160 -2.74 9.74 8.06
C ILE A 160 -3.14 8.68 9.09
N ILE A 161 -2.20 8.18 9.90
CA ILE A 161 -2.49 7.23 10.99
C ILE A 161 -3.50 7.83 11.99
N GLU A 162 -3.35 9.10 12.34
CA GLU A 162 -4.26 9.80 13.27
C GLU A 162 -5.68 9.90 12.70
N ASP A 163 -5.85 10.15 11.40
CA ASP A 163 -7.17 10.15 10.75
C ASP A 163 -7.88 8.80 10.91
N PHE A 164 -7.22 7.70 10.58
CA PHE A 164 -7.78 6.36 10.74
C PHE A 164 -8.08 6.03 12.20
N ASN A 165 -7.17 6.33 13.12
CA ASN A 165 -7.39 6.11 14.54
C ASN A 165 -8.61 6.88 15.08
N ASN A 166 -8.86 8.09 14.57
CA ASN A 166 -10.03 8.86 14.93
C ASN A 166 -11.31 8.27 14.32
N ALA A 167 -11.27 7.85 13.06
CA ALA A 167 -12.41 7.21 12.41
C ALA A 167 -12.82 5.92 13.15
N PHE A 168 -11.87 5.06 13.52
CA PHE A 168 -12.14 3.80 14.25
C PHE A 168 -12.61 3.97 15.71
N LYS A 169 -12.72 5.20 16.22
CA LYS A 169 -13.43 5.45 17.48
C LYS A 169 -14.96 5.40 17.29
N THR A 170 -15.44 5.54 16.07
CA THR A 170 -16.86 5.64 15.73
C THR A 170 -17.36 4.53 14.82
N VAL A 171 -16.48 3.90 14.05
CA VAL A 171 -16.83 2.82 13.12
C VAL A 171 -15.94 1.59 13.34
N ASP A 172 -16.46 0.43 12.97
CA ASP A 172 -15.75 -0.85 13.15
C ASP A 172 -14.90 -1.21 11.93
N VAL A 173 -15.38 -0.84 10.74
CA VAL A 173 -14.71 -1.07 9.44
C VAL A 173 -14.88 0.12 8.52
N ILE A 174 -14.00 0.23 7.53
CA ILE A 174 -14.07 1.26 6.50
C ILE A 174 -14.31 0.58 5.16
N LEU A 175 -15.31 1.03 4.43
CA LEU A 175 -15.61 0.61 3.05
C LEU A 175 -15.05 1.65 2.08
N SER A 176 -14.28 1.19 1.12
CA SER A 176 -13.72 2.03 0.06
C SER A 176 -13.69 1.31 -1.28
N PRO A 177 -13.67 2.02 -2.41
CA PRO A 177 -13.28 1.42 -3.67
C PRO A 177 -11.84 0.87 -3.57
N THR A 178 -11.51 -0.13 -4.39
CA THR A 178 -10.13 -0.63 -4.49
C THR A 178 -9.33 0.17 -5.53
N ALA A 179 -9.97 0.55 -6.63
CA ALA A 179 -9.39 1.35 -7.70
C ALA A 179 -10.40 2.38 -8.22
N PRO A 180 -9.96 3.48 -8.85
CA PRO A 180 -10.86 4.51 -9.39
C PRO A 180 -11.56 4.10 -10.68
N SER A 181 -11.07 3.07 -11.37
CA SER A 181 -11.62 2.56 -12.63
C SER A 181 -11.54 1.03 -12.66
N ASP A 182 -12.16 0.45 -13.67
CA ASP A 182 -11.98 -0.94 -14.05
C ASP A 182 -10.59 -1.23 -14.64
N ALA A 183 -10.34 -2.47 -15.04
CA ALA A 183 -9.09 -2.89 -15.66
C ALA A 183 -8.88 -2.19 -17.00
N PHE A 184 -7.71 -1.60 -17.20
CA PHE A 184 -7.30 -0.97 -18.46
C PHE A 184 -6.78 -2.01 -19.47
N VAL A 185 -6.82 -1.66 -20.75
CA VAL A 185 -6.35 -2.53 -21.85
C VAL A 185 -4.83 -2.76 -21.71
N ILE A 186 -4.39 -3.99 -22.03
CA ILE A 186 -2.97 -4.35 -21.95
C ILE A 186 -2.15 -3.41 -22.85
N GLY A 187 -1.22 -2.68 -22.25
CA GLY A 187 -0.33 -1.74 -22.94
C GLY A 187 -0.80 -0.29 -22.97
N GLU A 188 -2.05 0.01 -22.64
CA GLU A 188 -2.63 1.36 -22.72
C GLU A 188 -1.93 2.40 -21.84
N LYS A 189 -1.51 2.03 -20.63
CA LYS A 189 -0.92 2.98 -19.64
C LYS A 189 0.62 2.94 -19.57
N LYS A 190 1.28 2.34 -20.55
CA LYS A 190 2.76 2.21 -20.52
C LYS A 190 3.51 3.56 -20.58
N GLU A 191 2.89 4.58 -21.13
CA GLU A 191 3.55 5.87 -21.40
C GLU A 191 3.24 6.94 -20.35
N ASP A 192 2.26 6.72 -19.46
CA ASP A 192 1.89 7.66 -18.39
C ASP A 192 2.02 7.03 -17.00
N PRO A 193 3.20 7.16 -16.35
CA PRO A 193 3.39 6.64 -15.00
C PRO A 193 2.49 7.30 -13.96
N ILE A 194 2.08 8.55 -14.13
CA ILE A 194 1.25 9.28 -13.15
C ILE A 194 -0.15 8.70 -13.10
N ASN A 195 -0.77 8.46 -14.25
CA ASN A 195 -2.07 7.79 -14.32
C ASN A 195 -2.02 6.36 -13.82
N MET A 196 -0.90 5.66 -13.98
CA MET A 196 -0.70 4.34 -13.39
C MET A 196 -0.71 4.42 -11.85
N TYR A 197 -0.08 5.44 -11.27
CA TYR A 197 0.01 5.63 -9.83
C TYR A 197 -1.32 6.02 -9.18
N LEU A 198 -2.21 6.70 -9.90
CA LEU A 198 -3.57 7.02 -9.40
C LEU A 198 -4.42 5.79 -9.11
N ASN A 199 -4.11 4.64 -9.70
CA ASN A 199 -4.81 3.39 -9.37
C ASN A 199 -4.63 2.96 -7.91
N ASP A 200 -3.58 3.43 -7.24
CA ASP A 200 -3.25 3.08 -5.86
C ASP A 200 -3.84 4.06 -4.82
N VAL A 201 -4.60 5.08 -5.27
CA VAL A 201 -5.06 6.17 -4.42
C VAL A 201 -5.88 5.72 -3.21
N PHE A 202 -6.64 4.63 -3.32
CA PHE A 202 -7.48 4.09 -2.25
C PHE A 202 -6.78 3.02 -1.40
N THR A 203 -5.75 2.36 -1.91
CA THR A 203 -5.04 1.26 -1.23
C THR A 203 -3.84 1.73 -0.43
N VAL A 204 -3.15 2.75 -0.91
CA VAL A 204 -1.96 3.34 -0.26
C VAL A 204 -2.24 3.89 1.15
N PRO A 205 -3.35 4.60 1.42
CA PRO A 205 -3.59 5.16 2.75
C PRO A 205 -3.65 4.10 3.86
N SER A 206 -4.34 2.98 3.64
CA SER A 206 -4.42 1.88 4.60
C SER A 206 -3.05 1.23 4.84
N SER A 207 -2.25 1.05 3.79
CA SER A 207 -0.88 0.53 3.88
C SER A 207 0.03 1.46 4.67
N LEU A 208 -0.02 2.78 4.44
CA LEU A 208 0.73 3.77 5.21
C LEU A 208 0.31 3.80 6.69
N ALA A 209 -0.97 3.60 6.96
CA ALA A 209 -1.50 3.53 8.32
C ALA A 209 -1.17 2.21 9.04
N GLY A 210 -0.69 1.18 8.34
CA GLY A 210 -0.40 -0.13 8.90
C GLY A 210 -1.65 -0.92 9.25
N LEU A 211 -2.73 -0.72 8.50
CA LEU A 211 -4.02 -1.37 8.72
C LEU A 211 -4.17 -2.64 7.88
N PRO A 212 -4.79 -3.69 8.40
CA PRO A 212 -5.21 -4.81 7.59
C PRO A 212 -6.30 -4.37 6.61
N ALA A 213 -6.22 -4.86 5.38
CA ALA A 213 -7.20 -4.59 4.34
C ALA A 213 -7.49 -5.86 3.54
N ILE A 214 -8.68 -5.95 2.99
CA ILE A 214 -9.10 -7.06 2.13
C ILE A 214 -9.91 -6.50 0.96
N SER A 215 -9.62 -6.98 -0.24
CA SER A 215 -10.44 -6.72 -1.42
C SER A 215 -11.38 -7.88 -1.65
N VAL A 216 -12.63 -7.58 -1.89
CA VAL A 216 -13.70 -8.54 -2.20
C VAL A 216 -14.37 -8.13 -3.51
N PRO A 217 -14.83 -9.10 -4.34
CA PRO A 217 -15.54 -8.79 -5.58
C PRO A 217 -16.90 -8.16 -5.34
#